data_815c02f7752b155598cd279a677c9620
#
_entry.id   815c02f7752b155598cd279a677c9620
#
_cell.length_a   1.000
_cell.length_b   1.000
_cell.length_c   1.000
_cell.angle_alpha   90.00
_cell.angle_beta   90.00
_cell.angle_gamma   90.00
#
_symmetry.space_group_name_H-M   'P 1'
#
loop_
_entity.id
_entity.type
_entity.pdbx_description
1 polymer ?
#
loop_
_entity_poly.entity_id
_entity_poly.type
_entity_poly.pdbx_seq_one_letter_code
_entity_poly.pdbx_strand_id
1 'polypeptide(L)'
;SGGTVANITALLAARRAVLGAEVRRDGLRNSPQSRFYATVETHAWLEKAVDMMGFGEAAITRVETDAQLRMDTVHLAACIAEDRKAGYLPLAVVASAGTVSTGAIDPIKAIAALCCREKIWFHIDGCYGAAAAILPSAPADLQCLGLADSIAMDAHKWLYVPLEAGCVLVKDKNHLVDTFAHET
;
A
#
# COMPACT_ATOMS: atom_id res chain seq x y z
N SER A 1 6.40 -6.90 14.33
CA SER A 1 5.05 -7.46 14.33
C SER A 1 4.03 -6.33 14.22
N GLY A 2 2.75 -6.64 14.29
CA GLY A 2 1.66 -5.67 14.12
C GLY A 2 1.58 -5.11 12.70
N GLY A 3 0.96 -3.93 12.56
CA GLY A 3 0.70 -3.27 11.28
C GLY A 3 1.93 -3.05 10.42
N THR A 4 3.06 -2.72 11.02
CA THR A 4 4.31 -2.55 10.25
C THR A 4 4.67 -3.82 9.47
N VAL A 5 4.63 -5.00 10.12
CA VAL A 5 4.95 -6.27 9.44
C VAL A 5 3.85 -6.66 8.46
N ALA A 6 2.57 -6.41 8.78
CA ALA A 6 1.46 -6.65 7.86
C ALA A 6 1.63 -5.84 6.55
N ASN A 7 1.93 -4.54 6.67
CA ASN A 7 2.18 -3.66 5.54
C ASN A 7 3.42 -4.10 4.73
N ILE A 8 4.54 -4.43 5.40
CA ILE A 8 5.75 -4.94 4.72
C ILE A 8 5.42 -6.23 3.96
N THR A 9 4.67 -7.15 4.56
CA THR A 9 4.25 -8.40 3.91
C THR A 9 3.46 -8.13 2.63
N ALA A 10 2.53 -7.16 2.68
CA ALA A 10 1.78 -6.74 1.50
C ALA A 10 2.69 -6.16 0.40
N LEU A 11 3.64 -5.29 0.77
CA LEU A 11 4.56 -4.71 -0.22
C LEU A 11 5.58 -5.72 -0.76
N LEU A 12 5.95 -6.75 0.00
CA LEU A 12 6.74 -7.87 -0.53
C LEU A 12 5.95 -8.67 -1.58
N ALA A 13 4.65 -8.88 -1.36
CA ALA A 13 3.77 -9.48 -2.37
C ALA A 13 3.65 -8.58 -3.61
N ALA A 14 3.48 -7.27 -3.44
CA ALA A 14 3.49 -6.30 -4.53
C ALA A 14 4.80 -6.35 -5.34
N ARG A 15 5.94 -6.33 -4.65
CA ARG A 15 7.27 -6.44 -5.27
C ARG A 15 7.37 -7.68 -6.15
N ARG A 16 6.97 -8.83 -5.61
CA ARG A 16 7.01 -10.10 -6.34
C ARG A 16 6.06 -10.13 -7.54
N ALA A 17 4.84 -9.61 -7.37
CA ALA A 17 3.84 -9.57 -8.43
C ALA A 17 4.24 -8.64 -9.59
N VAL A 18 4.82 -7.48 -9.28
CA VAL A 18 5.17 -6.45 -10.27
C VAL A 18 6.52 -6.70 -10.92
N LEU A 19 7.54 -7.11 -10.15
CA LEU A 19 8.90 -7.32 -10.66
C LEU A 19 9.17 -8.74 -11.16
N GLY A 20 8.26 -9.67 -10.93
CA GLY A 20 8.38 -11.05 -11.41
C GLY A 20 9.16 -11.99 -10.47
N ALA A 21 9.33 -13.24 -10.90
CA ALA A 21 9.92 -14.31 -10.10
C ALA A 21 11.39 -14.05 -9.76
N GLU A 22 12.10 -13.44 -10.67
CA GLU A 22 13.54 -13.25 -10.61
C GLU A 22 13.99 -12.41 -9.41
N VAL A 23 13.11 -11.48 -8.93
CA VAL A 23 13.42 -10.62 -7.78
C VAL A 23 13.73 -11.41 -6.51
N ARG A 24 13.21 -12.63 -6.41
CA ARG A 24 13.45 -13.52 -5.27
C ARG A 24 14.85 -14.12 -5.29
N ARG A 25 15.36 -14.45 -6.48
CA ARG A 25 16.69 -15.04 -6.68
C ARG A 25 17.79 -13.97 -6.79
N ASP A 26 17.53 -12.94 -7.57
CA ASP A 26 18.55 -11.98 -7.98
C ASP A 26 18.52 -10.67 -7.19
N GLY A 27 17.49 -10.50 -6.32
CA GLY A 27 17.23 -9.24 -5.66
C GLY A 27 16.81 -8.15 -6.65
N LEU A 28 17.14 -6.90 -6.33
CA LEU A 28 16.77 -5.75 -7.17
C LEU A 28 17.80 -5.40 -8.25
N ARG A 29 18.89 -6.17 -8.36
CA ARG A 29 20.04 -5.83 -9.21
C ARG A 29 19.67 -5.53 -10.66
N ASN A 30 18.74 -6.29 -11.22
CA ASN A 30 18.30 -6.19 -12.61
C ASN A 30 16.89 -5.63 -12.75
N SER A 31 16.32 -5.14 -11.64
CA SER A 31 14.98 -4.58 -11.64
C SER A 31 14.98 -3.11 -12.08
N PRO A 32 13.93 -2.64 -12.74
CA PRO A 32 13.79 -1.22 -13.03
C PRO A 32 13.70 -0.42 -11.74
N GLN A 33 14.19 0.82 -11.76
CA GLN A 33 14.01 1.73 -10.64
C GLN A 33 12.52 1.97 -10.41
N SER A 34 12.06 1.59 -9.21
CA SER A 34 10.64 1.56 -8.88
C SER A 34 10.23 2.74 -8.02
N ARG A 35 8.94 3.11 -8.09
CA ARG A 35 8.34 4.18 -7.29
C ARG A 35 7.15 3.67 -6.48
N PHE A 36 7.06 4.19 -5.27
CA PHE A 36 5.93 4.04 -4.35
C PHE A 36 5.30 5.42 -4.13
N TYR A 37 3.99 5.51 -4.21
CA TYR A 37 3.26 6.77 -4.08
C TYR A 37 2.50 6.80 -2.76
N ALA A 38 2.73 7.82 -1.96
CA ALA A 38 2.10 8.01 -0.66
C ALA A 38 2.08 9.50 -0.27
N THR A 39 1.18 9.90 0.61
CA THR A 39 1.16 11.25 1.15
C THR A 39 2.13 11.41 2.32
N VAL A 40 2.33 12.64 2.79
CA VAL A 40 3.08 12.92 4.03
C VAL A 40 2.34 12.43 5.27
N GLU A 41 1.03 12.19 5.19
CA GLU A 41 0.22 11.65 6.27
C GLU A 41 0.37 10.14 6.44
N THR A 42 1.02 9.47 5.50
CA THR A 42 1.29 8.03 5.59
C THR A 42 2.25 7.76 6.74
N HIS A 43 1.90 6.77 7.56
CA HIS A 43 2.70 6.39 8.73
C HIS A 43 4.13 5.96 8.32
N ALA A 44 5.13 6.28 9.14
CA ALA A 44 6.57 6.05 8.91
C ALA A 44 6.99 4.57 8.72
N TRP A 45 6.06 3.63 8.70
CA TRP A 45 6.37 2.24 8.34
C TRP A 45 6.81 2.13 6.87
N LEU A 46 6.32 3.03 5.99
CA LEU A 46 6.61 2.94 4.56
C LEU A 46 8.08 3.20 4.25
N GLU A 47 8.67 4.21 4.87
CA GLU A 47 10.12 4.50 4.75
C GLU A 47 10.94 3.28 5.17
N LYS A 48 10.61 2.71 6.34
CA LYS A 48 11.26 1.49 6.83
C LYS A 48 11.08 0.31 5.88
N ALA A 49 9.87 0.16 5.30
CA ALA A 49 9.59 -0.92 4.37
C ALA A 49 10.43 -0.83 3.09
N VAL A 50 10.47 0.34 2.46
CA VAL A 50 11.23 0.51 1.20
C VAL A 50 12.73 0.41 1.43
N ASP A 51 13.24 0.88 2.59
CA ASP A 51 14.64 0.68 3.00
C ASP A 51 14.94 -0.81 3.19
N MET A 52 14.19 -1.51 4.04
CA MET A 52 14.36 -2.94 4.30
C MET A 52 14.24 -3.81 3.04
N MET A 53 13.40 -3.42 2.08
CA MET A 53 13.25 -4.11 0.80
C MET A 53 14.37 -3.79 -0.21
N GLY A 54 15.26 -2.85 0.11
CA GLY A 54 16.40 -2.47 -0.73
C GLY A 54 16.08 -1.46 -1.84
N PHE A 55 14.92 -0.80 -1.80
CA PHE A 55 14.60 0.28 -2.74
C PHE A 55 15.19 1.62 -2.32
N GLY A 56 15.33 1.85 -1.00
CA GLY A 56 15.71 3.13 -0.41
C GLY A 56 14.55 4.13 -0.35
N GLU A 57 14.62 5.08 0.59
CA GLU A 57 13.56 6.08 0.80
C GLU A 57 13.32 6.99 -0.41
N ALA A 58 14.34 7.22 -1.25
CA ALA A 58 14.22 7.97 -2.49
C ALA A 58 13.26 7.32 -3.52
N ALA A 59 12.85 6.07 -3.30
CA ALA A 59 11.82 5.42 -4.11
C ALA A 59 10.40 5.89 -3.80
N ILE A 60 10.19 6.68 -2.74
CA ILE A 60 8.88 7.21 -2.37
C ILE A 60 8.66 8.55 -3.07
N THR A 61 7.66 8.62 -3.93
CA THR A 61 7.13 9.87 -4.49
C THR A 61 6.02 10.38 -3.56
N ARG A 62 6.21 11.56 -2.97
CA ARG A 62 5.22 12.18 -2.09
C ARG A 62 4.13 12.87 -2.89
N VAL A 63 2.91 12.40 -2.68
CA VAL A 63 1.70 12.97 -3.27
C VAL A 63 1.13 14.01 -2.32
N GLU A 64 0.71 15.15 -2.87
CA GLU A 64 0.06 16.21 -2.09
C GLU A 64 -1.29 15.73 -1.53
N THR A 65 -1.75 16.43 -0.51
CA THR A 65 -3.07 16.21 0.07
C THR A 65 -4.03 17.33 -0.30
N ASP A 66 -5.32 17.02 -0.33
CA ASP A 66 -6.38 18.01 -0.42
C ASP A 66 -6.58 18.76 0.92
N ALA A 67 -7.53 19.72 0.95
CA ALA A 67 -7.85 20.49 2.14
C ALA A 67 -8.40 19.63 3.31
N GLN A 68 -8.77 18.38 3.06
CA GLN A 68 -9.20 17.40 4.06
C GLN A 68 -8.08 16.43 4.43
N LEU A 69 -6.84 16.72 4.06
CA LEU A 69 -5.65 15.90 4.31
C LEU A 69 -5.74 14.48 3.70
N ARG A 70 -6.47 14.32 2.61
CA ARG A 70 -6.61 13.10 1.83
C ARG A 70 -5.72 13.18 0.59
N MET A 71 -5.27 12.06 0.07
CA MET A 71 -4.46 12.01 -1.16
C MET A 71 -5.16 12.73 -2.33
N ASP A 72 -4.47 13.70 -2.92
CA ASP A 72 -4.93 14.35 -4.15
C ASP A 72 -4.74 13.43 -5.35
N THR A 73 -5.83 12.95 -5.90
CA THR A 73 -5.80 12.01 -7.04
C THR A 73 -5.37 12.64 -8.36
N VAL A 74 -5.51 13.95 -8.50
CA VAL A 74 -5.02 14.67 -9.69
C VAL A 74 -3.50 14.78 -9.62
N HIS A 75 -2.97 15.17 -8.46
CA HIS A 75 -1.52 15.19 -8.24
C HIS A 75 -0.91 13.78 -8.33
N LEU A 76 -1.57 12.75 -7.79
CA LEU A 76 -1.13 11.36 -7.93
C LEU A 76 -0.98 10.97 -9.41
N ALA A 77 -1.97 11.29 -10.23
CA ALA A 77 -1.92 10.98 -11.67
C ALA A 77 -0.78 11.72 -12.38
N ALA A 78 -0.52 12.97 -12.01
CA ALA A 78 0.61 13.75 -12.54
C ALA A 78 1.96 13.13 -12.14
N CYS A 79 2.15 12.78 -10.87
CA CYS A 79 3.36 12.12 -10.39
C CYS A 79 3.64 10.80 -11.13
N ILE A 80 2.61 9.97 -11.32
CA ILE A 80 2.75 8.71 -12.07
C ILE A 80 3.20 8.95 -13.51
N ALA A 81 2.60 9.95 -14.17
CA ALA A 81 2.95 10.28 -15.56
C ALA A 81 4.38 10.81 -15.68
N GLU A 82 4.82 11.65 -14.75
CA GLU A 82 6.19 12.20 -14.70
C GLU A 82 7.22 11.11 -14.44
N ASP A 83 6.98 10.24 -13.45
CA ASP A 83 7.89 9.14 -13.13
C ASP A 83 8.04 8.17 -14.31
N ARG A 84 6.94 7.83 -14.99
CA ARG A 84 7.01 7.01 -16.21
C ARG A 84 7.82 7.67 -17.32
N LYS A 85 7.64 8.97 -17.53
CA LYS A 85 8.42 9.75 -18.52
C LYS A 85 9.89 9.78 -18.16
N ALA A 86 10.23 9.79 -16.87
CA ALA A 86 11.58 9.72 -16.36
C ALA A 86 12.19 8.30 -16.39
N GLY A 87 11.41 7.28 -16.78
CA GLY A 87 11.87 5.89 -16.89
C GLY A 87 11.70 5.06 -15.61
N TYR A 88 11.02 5.59 -14.60
CA TYR A 88 10.70 4.82 -13.39
C TYR A 88 9.50 3.89 -13.60
N LEU A 89 9.50 2.79 -12.87
CA LEU A 89 8.37 1.86 -12.80
C LEU A 89 7.47 2.23 -11.61
N PRO A 90 6.24 2.71 -11.82
CA PRO A 90 5.25 2.81 -10.76
C PRO A 90 4.95 1.43 -10.19
N LEU A 91 5.35 1.14 -8.94
CA LEU A 91 5.19 -0.17 -8.34
C LEU A 91 3.92 -0.25 -7.50
N ALA A 92 3.73 0.67 -6.57
CA ALA A 92 2.57 0.64 -5.68
C ALA A 92 2.10 2.04 -5.29
N VAL A 93 0.79 2.20 -5.14
CA VAL A 93 0.16 3.32 -4.44
C VAL A 93 -0.26 2.83 -3.06
N VAL A 94 0.10 3.58 -2.02
CA VAL A 94 -0.25 3.31 -0.63
C VAL A 94 -1.21 4.38 -0.15
N ALA A 95 -2.48 4.02 0.01
CA ALA A 95 -3.51 4.88 0.60
C ALA A 95 -3.73 4.53 2.07
N SER A 96 -4.26 5.48 2.82
CA SER A 96 -4.61 5.33 4.24
C SER A 96 -6.12 5.22 4.43
N ALA A 97 -6.58 4.21 5.13
CA ALA A 97 -7.97 4.11 5.61
C ALA A 97 -8.03 4.57 7.07
N GLY A 98 -7.94 5.88 7.27
CA GLY A 98 -7.82 6.53 8.56
C GLY A 98 -6.35 6.73 8.96
N THR A 99 -5.81 7.92 8.67
CA THR A 99 -4.45 8.31 9.09
C THR A 99 -4.34 8.42 10.60
N VAL A 100 -3.17 8.15 11.15
CA VAL A 100 -2.92 8.21 12.60
C VAL A 100 -3.13 9.62 13.16
N SER A 101 -2.71 10.64 12.41
CA SER A 101 -2.70 12.03 12.88
C SER A 101 -4.07 12.69 12.82
N THR A 102 -4.85 12.41 11.77
CA THR A 102 -6.07 13.16 11.46
C THR A 102 -7.30 12.29 11.30
N GLY A 103 -7.14 10.98 11.15
CA GLY A 103 -8.22 10.06 10.82
C GLY A 103 -8.73 10.19 9.38
N ALA A 104 -8.05 10.97 8.53
CA ALA A 104 -8.43 11.16 7.14
C ALA A 104 -8.44 9.83 6.38
N ILE A 105 -9.46 9.64 5.56
CA ILE A 105 -9.62 8.46 4.71
C ILE A 105 -9.40 8.91 3.28
N ASP A 106 -8.40 8.34 2.63
CA ASP A 106 -8.09 8.64 1.23
C ASP A 106 -9.26 8.28 0.30
N PRO A 107 -9.38 8.91 -0.88
CA PRO A 107 -10.44 8.65 -1.84
C PRO A 107 -10.22 7.29 -2.53
N ILE A 108 -10.45 6.21 -1.77
CA ILE A 108 -10.12 4.82 -2.12
C ILE A 108 -10.67 4.42 -3.48
N LYS A 109 -11.93 4.76 -3.75
CA LYS A 109 -12.57 4.41 -5.02
C LYS A 109 -11.87 5.07 -6.22
N ALA A 110 -11.50 6.34 -6.10
CA ALA A 110 -10.82 7.07 -7.17
C ALA A 110 -9.39 6.55 -7.39
N ILE A 111 -8.66 6.28 -6.29
CA ILE A 111 -7.31 5.71 -6.35
C ILE A 111 -7.34 4.30 -6.98
N ALA A 112 -8.30 3.46 -6.59
CA ALA A 112 -8.44 2.12 -7.16
C ALA A 112 -8.67 2.16 -8.68
N ALA A 113 -9.53 3.08 -9.16
CA ALA A 113 -9.77 3.27 -10.59
C ALA A 113 -8.50 3.72 -11.33
N LEU A 114 -7.71 4.61 -10.74
CA LEU A 114 -6.43 5.05 -11.28
C LEU A 114 -5.43 3.88 -11.33
N CYS A 115 -5.24 3.17 -10.24
CA CYS A 115 -4.31 2.06 -10.14
C CYS A 115 -4.66 0.94 -11.13
N CYS A 116 -5.93 0.61 -11.27
CA CYS A 116 -6.41 -0.38 -12.25
C CYS A 116 -6.06 0.03 -13.68
N ARG A 117 -6.33 1.27 -14.07
CA ARG A 117 -6.00 1.83 -15.40
C ARG A 117 -4.50 1.82 -15.66
N GLU A 118 -3.72 2.22 -14.67
CA GLU A 118 -2.26 2.34 -14.76
C GLU A 118 -1.52 1.02 -14.50
N LYS A 119 -2.23 -0.06 -14.10
CA LYS A 119 -1.63 -1.35 -13.72
C LYS A 119 -0.60 -1.24 -12.60
N ILE A 120 -0.94 -0.50 -11.55
CA ILE A 120 -0.12 -0.27 -10.36
C ILE A 120 -0.74 -1.04 -9.20
N TRP A 121 0.06 -1.69 -8.37
CA TRP A 121 -0.43 -2.34 -7.16
C TRP A 121 -1.06 -1.32 -6.22
N PHE A 122 -2.28 -1.60 -5.79
CA PHE A 122 -2.98 -0.75 -4.85
C PHE A 122 -3.00 -1.39 -3.46
N HIS A 123 -2.31 -0.75 -2.52
CA HIS A 123 -2.26 -1.14 -1.12
C HIS A 123 -2.97 -0.13 -0.24
N ILE A 124 -3.72 -0.61 0.76
CA ILE A 124 -4.37 0.22 1.77
C ILE A 124 -3.76 -0.08 3.14
N ASP A 125 -3.15 0.94 3.76
CA ASP A 125 -2.88 0.93 5.18
C ASP A 125 -4.18 1.22 5.94
N GLY A 126 -4.83 0.16 6.37
CA GLY A 126 -6.05 0.18 7.15
C GLY A 126 -5.83 -0.15 8.62
N CYS A 127 -4.58 -0.11 9.09
CA CYS A 127 -4.21 -0.52 10.45
C CYS A 127 -5.00 0.21 11.53
N TYR A 128 -5.42 1.45 11.28
CA TYR A 128 -6.25 2.21 12.20
C TYR A 128 -7.74 2.10 11.86
N GLY A 129 -8.16 2.51 10.67
CA GLY A 129 -9.58 2.75 10.38
C GLY A 129 -10.31 1.65 9.61
N ALA A 130 -9.62 0.65 9.02
CA ALA A 130 -10.29 -0.36 8.19
C ALA A 130 -11.38 -1.15 8.95
N ALA A 131 -11.21 -1.37 10.25
CA ALA A 131 -12.21 -2.07 11.07
C ALA A 131 -13.56 -1.34 11.10
N ALA A 132 -13.59 -0.02 10.92
CA ALA A 132 -14.83 0.75 10.89
C ALA A 132 -15.69 0.43 9.64
N ALA A 133 -15.14 -0.20 8.62
CA ALA A 133 -15.89 -0.62 7.42
C ALA A 133 -17.03 -1.60 7.72
N ILE A 134 -17.01 -2.27 8.88
CA ILE A 134 -18.10 -3.17 9.31
C ILE A 134 -19.38 -2.42 9.71
N LEU A 135 -19.29 -1.12 9.94
CA LEU A 135 -20.44 -0.32 10.37
C LEU A 135 -21.28 0.09 9.15
N PRO A 136 -22.60 -0.03 9.20
CA PRO A 136 -23.47 0.46 8.12
C PRO A 136 -23.32 1.95 7.83
N SER A 137 -22.91 2.72 8.84
CA SER A 137 -22.69 4.18 8.76
C SER A 137 -21.27 4.55 8.33
N ALA A 138 -20.41 3.58 7.99
CA ALA A 138 -19.04 3.87 7.57
C ALA A 138 -19.02 4.76 6.33
N PRO A 139 -18.05 5.69 6.22
CA PRO A 139 -17.84 6.49 5.01
C PRO A 139 -17.74 5.64 3.75
N ALA A 140 -18.24 6.16 2.63
CA ALA A 140 -18.35 5.44 1.37
C ALA A 140 -16.99 4.86 0.89
N ASP A 141 -15.88 5.56 1.12
CA ASP A 141 -14.56 5.05 0.76
C ASP A 141 -14.17 3.81 1.57
N LEU A 142 -14.54 3.70 2.84
CA LEU A 142 -14.31 2.47 3.62
C LEU A 142 -15.13 1.27 3.11
N GLN A 143 -16.25 1.49 2.43
CA GLN A 143 -17.01 0.42 1.77
C GLN A 143 -16.30 -0.09 0.50
N CYS A 144 -15.27 0.62 0.04
CA CYS A 144 -14.52 0.31 -1.18
C CYS A 144 -13.19 -0.43 -0.89
N LEU A 145 -12.90 -0.85 0.34
CA LEU A 145 -11.64 -1.50 0.70
C LEU A 145 -11.32 -2.73 -0.18
N GLY A 146 -12.33 -3.51 -0.56
CA GLY A 146 -12.18 -4.68 -1.44
C GLY A 146 -11.69 -4.39 -2.86
N LEU A 147 -11.55 -3.12 -3.26
CA LEU A 147 -10.97 -2.74 -4.54
C LEU A 147 -9.44 -2.82 -4.54
N ALA A 148 -8.79 -2.81 -3.37
CA ALA A 148 -7.35 -2.90 -3.24
C ALA A 148 -6.82 -4.30 -3.56
N ASP A 149 -5.56 -4.37 -3.99
CA ASP A 149 -4.84 -5.63 -4.14
C ASP A 149 -4.40 -6.19 -2.79
N SER A 150 -4.14 -5.32 -1.82
CA SER A 150 -3.83 -5.71 -0.45
C SER A 150 -4.25 -4.66 0.58
N ILE A 151 -4.54 -5.13 1.79
CA ILE A 151 -4.92 -4.31 2.94
C ILE A 151 -4.16 -4.82 4.16
N ALA A 152 -3.61 -3.90 4.95
CA ALA A 152 -3.13 -4.20 6.29
C ALA A 152 -4.12 -3.70 7.34
N MET A 153 -4.30 -4.47 8.41
CA MET A 153 -5.20 -4.12 9.51
C MET A 153 -4.61 -4.56 10.85
N ASP A 154 -4.80 -3.76 11.89
CA ASP A 154 -4.43 -4.10 13.26
C ASP A 154 -5.67 -4.44 14.10
N ALA A 155 -5.90 -5.73 14.31
CA ALA A 155 -7.01 -6.19 15.15
C ALA A 155 -6.86 -5.74 16.63
N HIS A 156 -5.62 -5.51 17.08
CA HIS A 156 -5.35 -5.03 18.45
C HIS A 156 -5.67 -3.54 18.65
N LYS A 157 -6.06 -2.79 17.60
CA LYS A 157 -6.53 -1.40 17.73
C LYS A 157 -8.05 -1.40 18.00
N TRP A 158 -8.87 -1.33 16.98
CA TRP A 158 -10.32 -1.16 17.14
C TRP A 158 -11.07 -2.43 17.55
N LEU A 159 -10.54 -3.62 17.25
CA LEU A 159 -11.20 -4.88 17.60
C LEU A 159 -10.79 -5.39 19.00
N TYR A 160 -10.00 -4.65 19.75
CA TYR A 160 -9.61 -4.96 21.14
C TYR A 160 -8.96 -6.34 21.33
N VAL A 161 -8.38 -6.90 20.28
CA VAL A 161 -7.59 -8.14 20.39
C VAL A 161 -6.30 -7.83 21.17
N PRO A 162 -5.83 -8.73 22.05
CA PRO A 162 -4.55 -8.53 22.75
C PRO A 162 -3.37 -8.29 21.78
N LEU A 163 -2.42 -7.47 22.18
CA LEU A 163 -1.17 -7.20 21.43
C LEU A 163 -0.33 -8.47 21.29
N GLU A 164 0.16 -8.80 20.13
CA GLU A 164 -0.02 -8.08 18.87
C GLU A 164 -0.82 -8.92 17.87
N ALA A 165 -1.68 -8.24 17.11
CA ALA A 165 -2.47 -8.91 16.07
C ALA A 165 -2.55 -8.00 14.84
N GLY A 166 -1.48 -8.03 14.00
CA GLY A 166 -1.49 -7.45 12.65
C GLY A 166 -1.99 -8.47 11.64
N CYS A 167 -2.80 -8.04 10.70
CA CYS A 167 -3.38 -8.87 9.65
C CYS A 167 -3.10 -8.26 8.29
N VAL A 168 -2.77 -9.10 7.31
CA VAL A 168 -2.71 -8.71 5.90
C VAL A 168 -3.74 -9.52 5.11
N LEU A 169 -4.51 -8.83 4.30
CA LEU A 169 -5.44 -9.41 3.35
C LEU A 169 -4.91 -9.12 1.94
N VAL A 170 -4.85 -10.13 1.09
CA VAL A 170 -4.42 -10.01 -0.30
C VAL A 170 -5.51 -10.58 -1.19
N LYS A 171 -5.88 -9.83 -2.22
CA LYS A 171 -7.00 -10.15 -3.10
C LYS A 171 -6.83 -11.49 -3.83
N ASP A 172 -5.64 -11.73 -4.37
CA ASP A 172 -5.30 -13.02 -4.96
C ASP A 172 -4.34 -13.77 -4.03
N LYS A 173 -4.82 -14.91 -3.51
CA LYS A 173 -4.05 -15.79 -2.62
C LYS A 173 -2.71 -16.25 -3.20
N ASN A 174 -2.61 -16.36 -4.52
CA ASN A 174 -1.39 -16.81 -5.19
C ASN A 174 -0.23 -15.84 -4.94
N HIS A 175 -0.48 -14.55 -4.79
CA HIS A 175 0.58 -13.58 -4.51
C HIS A 175 1.33 -13.86 -3.21
N LEU A 176 0.63 -14.34 -2.15
CA LEU A 176 1.29 -14.75 -0.91
C LEU A 176 2.07 -16.05 -1.09
N VAL A 177 1.49 -17.02 -1.77
CA VAL A 177 2.16 -18.30 -2.07
C VAL A 177 3.44 -18.05 -2.87
N ASP A 178 3.34 -17.33 -3.98
CA ASP A 178 4.47 -17.00 -4.87
C ASP A 178 5.58 -16.22 -4.16
N THR A 179 5.22 -15.43 -3.15
CA THR A 179 6.17 -14.61 -2.41
C THR A 179 6.87 -15.39 -1.30
N PHE A 180 6.15 -16.23 -0.57
CA PHE A 180 6.64 -16.79 0.69
C PHE A 180 6.80 -18.32 0.70
N ALA A 181 6.11 -19.07 -0.18
CA ALA A 181 6.31 -20.51 -0.23
C ALA A 181 7.71 -20.85 -0.75
N HIS A 182 8.34 -21.87 -0.13
CA HIS A 182 9.54 -22.53 -0.61
C HIS A 182 9.21 -24.00 -0.84
N GLU A 183 9.63 -24.53 -1.98
CA GLU A 183 9.66 -25.98 -2.17
C GLU A 183 10.73 -26.55 -1.24
N THR A 184 10.36 -27.50 -0.43
CA THR A 184 11.26 -28.26 0.47
C THR A 184 11.71 -29.53 -0.21
#